data_689b3f57ef89773f31fc5b00723e5d85
#
_entry.id   689b3f57ef89773f31fc5b00723e5d85
#
_cell.length_a   1.000
_cell.length_b   1.000
_cell.length_c   1.000
_cell.angle_alpha   90.00
_cell.angle_beta   90.00
_cell.angle_gamma   90.00
#
_symmetry.space_group_name_H-M   'P 1'
#
loop_
_entity.id
_entity.type
_entity.pdbx_description
1 polymer ?
#
loop_
_entity_poly.entity_id
_entity_poly.type
_entity_poly.pdbx_seq_one_letter_code
_entity_poly.pdbx_strand_id
1 'polypeptide(L)'
;MIKVSIIGSGNLAQHLIQAFQSNPSIELVQVMARNIKSVTHLLDSNRVISDYTQLQEADLYIIAVSDDAIAEVSTALPFENRLVAHTSGTVSIDSLDPKNHRAVFYPLQTFSKDKAVNFKTIPLCLETENEKDAPTLKLIANAISDAVYDINSEQRKALHVAAVFVNNFVNQLYQIGNEICDANAIPFAILKPLIHETANKIATLSPKAAQTGPAKRNDISTIAAHQQFLTDENQAAIYNLLTQSIQDNGKKL
;
A
#
# COMPACT_ATOMS: atom_id res chain seq x y z
N MET A 1 15.17 20.09 13.33
CA MET A 1 13.99 19.25 12.94
C MET A 1 13.77 19.46 11.45
N ILE A 2 13.43 18.39 10.75
CA ILE A 2 13.10 18.44 9.33
C ILE A 2 11.61 18.79 9.19
N LYS A 3 11.31 19.74 8.35
CA LYS A 3 9.97 20.26 8.12
C LYS A 3 9.26 19.48 7.02
N VAL A 4 8.08 18.94 7.30
CA VAL A 4 7.27 18.21 6.33
C VAL A 4 5.86 18.80 6.28
N SER A 5 5.31 18.95 5.09
CA SER A 5 3.90 19.28 4.86
C SER A 5 3.21 18.16 4.08
N ILE A 6 1.97 17.84 4.45
CA ILE A 6 1.17 16.80 3.77
C ILE A 6 0.04 17.48 3.00
N ILE A 7 -0.16 17.04 1.75
CA ILE A 7 -1.25 17.47 0.88
C ILE A 7 -2.16 16.26 0.66
N GLY A 8 -3.31 16.25 1.33
CA GLY A 8 -4.26 15.15 1.34
C GLY A 8 -4.80 14.85 2.73
N SER A 9 -5.91 14.11 2.79
CA SER A 9 -6.61 13.78 4.04
C SER A 9 -7.21 12.37 4.04
N GLY A 10 -6.82 11.55 3.06
CA GLY A 10 -7.22 10.14 2.96
C GLY A 10 -6.58 9.27 4.05
N ASN A 11 -6.86 7.96 4.01
CA ASN A 11 -6.36 7.02 5.03
C ASN A 11 -4.83 7.09 5.18
N LEU A 12 -4.09 7.02 4.06
CA LEU A 12 -2.63 7.12 4.10
C LEU A 12 -2.15 8.45 4.69
N ALA A 13 -2.74 9.58 4.28
CA ALA A 13 -2.38 10.89 4.81
C ALA A 13 -2.54 10.93 6.34
N GLN A 14 -3.65 10.40 6.88
CA GLN A 14 -3.90 10.36 8.31
C GLN A 14 -2.87 9.51 9.07
N HIS A 15 -2.48 8.37 8.51
CA HIS A 15 -1.43 7.54 9.11
C HIS A 15 -0.04 8.21 9.05
N LEU A 16 0.28 8.93 7.96
CA LEU A 16 1.52 9.71 7.88
C LEU A 16 1.53 10.87 8.89
N ILE A 17 0.41 11.57 9.07
CA ILE A 17 0.26 12.61 10.11
C ILE A 17 0.64 12.05 11.48
N GLN A 18 0.07 10.90 11.86
CA GLN A 18 0.35 10.26 13.15
C GLN A 18 1.81 9.82 13.27
N ALA A 19 2.37 9.23 12.21
CA ALA A 19 3.76 8.78 12.20
C ALA A 19 4.75 9.94 12.36
N PHE A 20 4.53 11.05 11.67
CA PHE A 20 5.40 12.23 11.77
C PHE A 20 5.26 12.94 13.12
N GLN A 21 4.04 13.10 13.65
CA GLN A 21 3.83 13.70 14.97
C GLN A 21 4.45 12.90 16.11
N SER A 22 4.55 11.58 15.94
CA SER A 22 5.16 10.68 16.94
C SER A 22 6.69 10.71 16.92
N ASN A 23 7.31 11.42 15.95
CA ASN A 23 8.76 11.46 15.79
C ASN A 23 9.33 12.85 16.10
N PRO A 24 10.19 13.00 17.14
CA PRO A 24 10.73 14.29 17.54
C PRO A 24 11.73 14.91 16.54
N SER A 25 12.20 14.16 15.56
CA SER A 25 13.12 14.66 14.52
C SER A 25 12.39 15.35 13.38
N ILE A 26 11.05 15.18 13.28
CA ILE A 26 10.22 15.72 12.22
C ILE A 26 9.26 16.77 12.78
N GLU A 27 9.21 17.90 12.12
CA GLU A 27 8.18 18.92 12.32
C GLU A 27 7.14 18.79 11.20
N LEU A 28 5.95 18.26 11.51
CA LEU A 28 4.81 18.34 10.61
C LEU A 28 4.29 19.78 10.61
N VAL A 29 4.65 20.57 9.62
CA VAL A 29 4.30 22.02 9.55
C VAL A 29 2.81 22.20 9.36
N GLN A 30 2.26 21.66 8.27
CA GLN A 30 0.88 21.82 7.86
C GLN A 30 0.32 20.59 7.18
N VAL A 31 -1.00 20.50 7.19
CA VAL A 31 -1.76 19.55 6.35
C VAL A 31 -2.74 20.34 5.48
N MET A 32 -2.58 20.23 4.17
CA MET A 32 -3.54 20.78 3.21
C MET A 32 -4.63 19.73 2.93
N ALA A 33 -5.89 20.09 3.22
CA ALA A 33 -7.05 19.22 3.03
C ALA A 33 -8.25 19.98 2.48
N ARG A 34 -8.85 19.51 1.38
CA ARG A 34 -10.09 20.10 0.84
C ARG A 34 -11.24 20.07 1.86
N ASN A 35 -11.31 19.03 2.67
CA ASN A 35 -12.22 18.93 3.81
C ASN A 35 -11.41 18.96 5.11
N ILE A 36 -11.30 20.11 5.72
CA ILE A 36 -10.55 20.35 6.96
C ILE A 36 -10.99 19.37 8.07
N LYS A 37 -12.31 19.11 8.20
CA LYS A 37 -12.87 18.26 9.26
C LYS A 37 -12.35 16.83 9.23
N SER A 38 -11.83 16.37 8.10
CA SER A 38 -11.31 14.99 7.96
C SER A 38 -10.03 14.74 8.78
N VAL A 39 -9.29 15.78 9.17
CA VAL A 39 -7.99 15.67 9.85
C VAL A 39 -7.86 16.52 11.13
N THR A 40 -8.84 17.39 11.47
CA THR A 40 -8.80 18.25 12.66
C THR A 40 -8.83 17.50 14.00
N HIS A 41 -9.15 16.21 13.98
CA HIS A 41 -9.04 15.34 15.16
C HIS A 41 -7.60 14.82 15.38
N LEU A 42 -6.69 15.03 14.43
CA LEU A 42 -5.31 14.57 14.49
C LEU A 42 -4.31 15.67 14.84
N LEU A 43 -4.62 16.93 14.54
CA LEU A 43 -3.71 18.04 14.76
C LEU A 43 -4.47 19.35 14.99
N ASP A 44 -3.78 20.35 15.55
CA ASP A 44 -4.34 21.67 15.80
C ASP A 44 -4.89 22.31 14.53
N SER A 45 -6.06 22.93 14.63
CA SER A 45 -6.78 23.50 13.48
C SER A 45 -6.02 24.59 12.74
N ASN A 46 -5.12 25.33 13.42
CA ASN A 46 -4.25 26.34 12.81
C ASN A 46 -3.17 25.76 11.87
N ARG A 47 -2.94 24.46 11.94
CA ARG A 47 -2.01 23.72 11.06
C ARG A 47 -2.72 23.02 9.90
N VAL A 48 -4.05 23.11 9.83
CA VAL A 48 -4.84 22.55 8.73
C VAL A 48 -5.31 23.70 7.83
N ILE A 49 -4.96 23.62 6.56
CA ILE A 49 -5.31 24.62 5.55
C ILE A 49 -6.16 24.00 4.44
N SER A 50 -6.90 24.81 3.71
CA SER A 50 -7.70 24.38 2.54
C SER A 50 -7.35 25.16 1.27
N ASP A 51 -6.39 26.07 1.34
CA ASP A 51 -5.91 26.87 0.23
C ASP A 51 -4.39 26.70 0.07
N TYR A 52 -3.94 26.36 -1.11
CA TYR A 52 -2.51 26.15 -1.44
C TYR A 52 -1.68 27.42 -1.21
N THR A 53 -2.25 28.61 -1.33
CA THR A 53 -1.55 29.89 -1.10
C THR A 53 -1.10 30.08 0.34
N GLN A 54 -1.65 29.31 1.28
CA GLN A 54 -1.30 29.32 2.70
C GLN A 54 -0.20 28.31 3.07
N LEU A 55 0.31 27.57 2.09
CA LEU A 55 1.41 26.62 2.33
C LEU A 55 2.67 27.34 2.78
N GLN A 56 3.16 26.93 3.96
CA GLN A 56 4.42 27.42 4.53
C GLN A 56 5.60 26.61 4.00
N GLU A 57 6.79 27.16 4.21
CA GLU A 57 8.04 26.53 3.78
C GLU A 57 8.29 25.22 4.55
N ALA A 58 8.61 24.17 3.80
CA ALA A 58 8.96 22.86 4.31
C ALA A 58 10.11 22.24 3.47
N ASP A 59 10.83 21.29 4.08
CA ASP A 59 11.91 20.55 3.40
C ASP A 59 11.35 19.49 2.45
N LEU A 60 10.12 18.98 2.74
CA LEU A 60 9.42 18.02 1.90
C LEU A 60 7.91 18.29 1.90
N TYR A 61 7.30 18.26 0.73
CA TYR A 61 5.85 18.27 0.53
C TYR A 61 5.40 16.90 0.04
N ILE A 62 4.52 16.23 0.77
CA ILE A 62 4.02 14.89 0.41
C ILE A 62 2.59 15.00 -0.10
N ILE A 63 2.38 14.65 -1.38
CA ILE A 63 1.07 14.56 -2.03
C ILE A 63 0.51 13.16 -1.76
N ALA A 64 -0.43 13.06 -0.83
CA ALA A 64 -1.13 11.84 -0.41
C ALA A 64 -2.62 11.92 -0.78
N VAL A 65 -2.90 11.96 -2.07
CA VAL A 65 -4.23 12.01 -2.69
C VAL A 65 -4.47 10.76 -3.56
N SER A 66 -5.64 10.67 -4.23
CA SER A 66 -5.89 9.63 -5.23
C SER A 66 -4.93 9.78 -6.43
N ASP A 67 -4.59 8.67 -7.07
CA ASP A 67 -3.63 8.63 -8.18
C ASP A 67 -3.99 9.62 -9.29
N ASP A 68 -5.25 9.70 -9.68
CA ASP A 68 -5.76 10.59 -10.73
C ASP A 68 -5.59 12.09 -10.40
N ALA A 69 -5.48 12.45 -9.12
CA ALA A 69 -5.36 13.85 -8.68
C ALA A 69 -3.89 14.32 -8.52
N ILE A 70 -2.91 13.42 -8.60
CA ILE A 70 -1.49 13.76 -8.30
C ILE A 70 -0.96 14.86 -9.21
N ALA A 71 -1.16 14.74 -10.52
CA ALA A 71 -0.65 15.70 -11.50
C ALA A 71 -1.28 17.09 -11.31
N GLU A 72 -2.61 17.15 -11.16
CA GLU A 72 -3.34 18.40 -10.93
C GLU A 72 -2.87 19.10 -9.66
N VAL A 73 -2.80 18.34 -8.56
CA VAL A 73 -2.34 18.87 -7.26
C VAL A 73 -0.90 19.36 -7.33
N SER A 74 -0.02 18.64 -8.01
CA SER A 74 1.38 19.03 -8.19
C SER A 74 1.50 20.36 -8.94
N THR A 75 0.75 20.53 -10.03
CA THR A 75 0.71 21.77 -10.83
C THR A 75 0.16 22.95 -10.05
N ALA A 76 -0.82 22.71 -9.16
CA ALA A 76 -1.46 23.75 -8.34
C ALA A 76 -0.59 24.30 -7.20
N LEU A 77 0.57 23.69 -6.91
CA LEU A 77 1.46 24.18 -5.84
C LEU A 77 2.00 25.57 -6.19
N PRO A 78 1.98 26.54 -5.24
CA PRO A 78 2.30 27.95 -5.54
C PRO A 78 3.79 28.29 -5.53
N PHE A 79 4.66 27.29 -5.49
CA PHE A 79 6.10 27.43 -5.37
C PHE A 79 6.87 26.59 -6.42
N GLU A 80 8.15 26.86 -6.56
CA GLU A 80 9.09 26.18 -7.45
C GLU A 80 10.34 25.78 -6.68
N ASN A 81 11.13 24.84 -7.26
CA ASN A 81 12.40 24.38 -6.70
C ASN A 81 12.31 23.84 -5.27
N ARG A 82 11.19 23.20 -4.93
CA ARG A 82 10.97 22.51 -3.64
C ARG A 82 10.88 21.00 -3.85
N LEU A 83 11.27 20.23 -2.84
CA LEU A 83 11.15 18.78 -2.89
C LEU A 83 9.67 18.37 -2.69
N VAL A 84 9.10 17.75 -3.71
CA VAL A 84 7.70 17.30 -3.75
C VAL A 84 7.68 15.81 -4.06
N ALA A 85 7.03 15.04 -3.20
CA ALA A 85 6.87 13.60 -3.39
C ALA A 85 5.40 13.20 -3.45
N HIS A 86 5.05 12.24 -4.31
CA HIS A 86 3.77 11.54 -4.22
C HIS A 86 3.90 10.19 -3.53
N THR A 87 2.77 9.60 -3.13
CA THR A 87 2.71 8.33 -2.38
C THR A 87 2.16 7.16 -3.18
N SER A 88 1.97 7.29 -4.50
CA SER A 88 1.40 6.24 -5.34
C SER A 88 2.38 5.11 -5.63
N GLY A 89 1.87 3.88 -5.66
CA GLY A 89 2.59 2.70 -6.10
C GLY A 89 2.66 2.54 -7.62
N THR A 90 1.79 3.22 -8.39
CA THR A 90 1.64 3.03 -9.84
C THR A 90 1.99 4.25 -10.68
N VAL A 91 1.76 5.45 -10.15
CA VAL A 91 2.00 6.70 -10.87
C VAL A 91 3.51 6.95 -11.04
N SER A 92 3.94 7.31 -12.27
CA SER A 92 5.33 7.68 -12.52
C SER A 92 5.71 8.95 -11.77
N ILE A 93 6.98 9.07 -11.39
CA ILE A 93 7.56 10.30 -10.85
C ILE A 93 7.39 11.47 -11.84
N ASP A 94 7.34 11.19 -13.14
CA ASP A 94 7.15 12.19 -14.21
C ASP A 94 5.76 12.83 -14.22
N SER A 95 4.81 12.31 -13.47
CA SER A 95 3.49 12.92 -13.31
C SER A 95 3.50 14.14 -12.39
N LEU A 96 4.57 14.34 -11.64
CA LEU A 96 4.76 15.57 -10.86
C LEU A 96 5.25 16.71 -11.77
N ASP A 97 4.84 17.95 -11.44
CA ASP A 97 5.22 19.15 -12.17
C ASP A 97 6.75 19.39 -12.07
N PRO A 98 7.46 19.51 -13.20
CA PRO A 98 8.92 19.67 -13.23
C PRO A 98 9.43 21.02 -12.68
N LYS A 99 8.54 21.96 -12.34
CA LYS A 99 8.95 23.19 -11.64
C LYS A 99 9.49 22.92 -10.24
N ASN A 100 9.20 21.72 -9.67
CA ASN A 100 9.70 21.27 -8.39
C ASN A 100 10.62 20.04 -8.53
N HIS A 101 11.43 19.78 -7.53
CA HIS A 101 12.24 18.55 -7.44
C HIS A 101 11.32 17.37 -7.16
N ARG A 102 11.22 16.47 -8.11
CA ARG A 102 10.27 15.37 -8.10
C ARG A 102 10.79 14.19 -7.31
N ALA A 103 9.92 13.60 -6.48
CA ALA A 103 10.24 12.42 -5.69
C ALA A 103 9.03 11.50 -5.51
N VAL A 104 9.29 10.31 -5.00
CA VAL A 104 8.27 9.36 -4.52
C VAL A 104 8.58 8.94 -3.10
N PHE A 105 7.54 8.90 -2.27
CA PHE A 105 7.56 8.42 -0.90
C PHE A 105 6.44 7.42 -0.72
N TYR A 106 6.66 6.16 -1.14
CA TYR A 106 5.63 5.13 -1.23
C TYR A 106 5.69 4.14 -0.06
N PRO A 107 4.79 4.23 0.93
CA PRO A 107 4.64 3.21 1.95
C PRO A 107 3.91 1.98 1.39
N LEU A 108 4.59 0.83 1.36
CA LEU A 108 4.03 -0.43 0.87
C LEU A 108 3.19 -1.09 1.97
N GLN A 109 1.94 -0.67 2.10
CA GLN A 109 1.00 -1.19 3.08
C GLN A 109 -0.45 -0.92 2.66
N THR A 110 -1.39 -1.66 3.24
CA THR A 110 -2.83 -1.36 3.18
C THR A 110 -3.22 -0.50 4.38
N PHE A 111 -3.90 0.63 4.11
CA PHE A 111 -4.29 1.59 5.13
C PHE A 111 -5.81 1.65 5.29
N SER A 112 -6.30 1.22 6.44
CA SER A 112 -7.70 1.36 6.83
C SER A 112 -7.83 2.43 7.91
N LYS A 113 -8.90 3.21 7.87
CA LYS A 113 -9.11 4.36 8.76
C LYS A 113 -9.01 3.99 10.25
N ASP A 114 -9.61 2.85 10.61
CA ASP A 114 -9.80 2.46 12.02
C ASP A 114 -8.79 1.39 12.50
N LYS A 115 -7.76 1.10 11.70
CA LYS A 115 -6.74 0.12 12.05
C LYS A 115 -5.38 0.79 12.15
N ALA A 116 -4.87 0.94 13.36
CA ALA A 116 -3.52 1.43 13.60
C ALA A 116 -2.47 0.54 12.93
N VAL A 117 -1.43 1.14 12.38
CA VAL A 117 -0.28 0.46 11.77
C VAL A 117 1.01 0.85 12.50
N ASN A 118 1.95 -0.07 12.54
CA ASN A 118 3.30 0.22 13.03
C ASN A 118 4.18 0.64 11.84
N PHE A 119 4.42 1.93 11.67
CA PHE A 119 5.25 2.45 10.58
C PHE A 119 6.67 1.92 10.59
N LYS A 120 7.23 1.54 11.76
CA LYS A 120 8.57 0.98 11.86
C LYS A 120 8.78 -0.27 11.01
N THR A 121 7.73 -1.04 10.79
CA THR A 121 7.78 -2.28 9.99
C THR A 121 7.29 -2.13 8.56
N ILE A 122 6.83 -0.92 8.16
CA ILE A 122 6.30 -0.67 6.81
C ILE A 122 7.46 -0.36 5.86
N PRO A 123 7.63 -1.13 4.75
CA PRO A 123 8.59 -0.77 3.73
C PRO A 123 8.27 0.59 3.12
N LEU A 124 9.23 1.50 3.10
CA LEU A 124 9.16 2.78 2.40
C LEU A 124 10.01 2.72 1.14
N CYS A 125 9.37 2.81 0.00
CA CYS A 125 10.01 2.80 -1.31
C CYS A 125 10.19 4.24 -1.78
N LEU A 126 11.43 4.63 -2.03
CA LEU A 126 11.83 5.98 -2.37
C LEU A 126 12.35 6.07 -3.81
N GLU A 127 12.05 7.18 -4.46
CA GLU A 127 12.60 7.57 -5.75
C GLU A 127 12.83 9.08 -5.76
N THR A 128 13.93 9.53 -6.31
CA THR A 128 14.21 10.95 -6.55
C THR A 128 14.73 11.15 -7.97
N GLU A 129 14.28 12.19 -8.63
CA GLU A 129 14.83 12.63 -9.89
C GLU A 129 16.25 13.21 -9.71
N ASN A 130 16.47 13.94 -8.62
CA ASN A 130 17.72 14.61 -8.32
C ASN A 130 18.42 13.93 -7.14
N GLU A 131 19.61 13.40 -7.34
CA GLU A 131 20.41 12.73 -6.31
C GLU A 131 20.69 13.60 -5.07
N LYS A 132 20.68 14.92 -5.21
CA LYS A 132 20.88 15.86 -4.09
C LYS A 132 19.76 15.81 -3.06
N ASP A 133 18.57 15.38 -3.46
CA ASP A 133 17.40 15.31 -2.59
C ASP A 133 17.29 13.96 -1.86
N ALA A 134 18.01 12.93 -2.33
CA ALA A 134 17.97 11.59 -1.75
C ALA A 134 18.33 11.56 -0.25
N PRO A 135 19.35 12.30 0.26
CA PRO A 135 19.64 12.31 1.70
C PRO A 135 18.47 12.83 2.55
N THR A 136 17.80 13.90 2.12
CA THR A 136 16.66 14.49 2.82
C THR A 136 15.49 13.50 2.86
N LEU A 137 15.15 12.91 1.70
CA LEU A 137 14.07 11.94 1.60
C LEU A 137 14.33 10.69 2.47
N LYS A 138 15.56 10.16 2.43
CA LYS A 138 16.00 9.03 3.26
C LYS A 138 15.96 9.34 4.76
N LEU A 139 16.38 10.53 5.15
CA LEU A 139 16.39 10.94 6.55
C LEU A 139 14.96 10.97 7.12
N ILE A 140 14.00 11.50 6.36
CA ILE A 140 12.58 11.50 6.73
C ILE A 140 12.03 10.07 6.78
N ALA A 141 12.34 9.23 5.80
CA ALA A 141 11.88 7.86 5.75
C ALA A 141 12.41 7.02 6.93
N ASN A 142 13.72 7.09 7.19
CA ASN A 142 14.35 6.37 8.31
C ASN A 142 13.88 6.83 9.69
N ALA A 143 13.36 8.06 9.80
CA ALA A 143 12.77 8.53 11.03
C ALA A 143 11.52 7.72 11.43
N ILE A 144 10.73 7.26 10.45
CA ILE A 144 9.46 6.57 10.70
C ILE A 144 9.48 5.07 10.36
N SER A 145 10.44 4.57 9.56
CA SER A 145 10.54 3.16 9.18
C SER A 145 11.97 2.63 9.28
N ASP A 146 12.11 1.35 9.67
CA ASP A 146 13.36 0.62 9.68
C ASP A 146 13.62 -0.12 8.35
N ALA A 147 12.68 -0.06 7.39
CA ALA A 147 12.72 -0.75 6.09
C ALA A 147 12.59 0.25 4.94
N VAL A 148 13.70 0.85 4.52
CA VAL A 148 13.74 1.86 3.45
C VAL A 148 14.47 1.32 2.24
N TYR A 149 13.88 1.48 1.05
CA TYR A 149 14.37 0.94 -0.21
C TYR A 149 14.38 2.02 -1.30
N ASP A 150 15.47 2.11 -2.06
CA ASP A 150 15.53 2.89 -3.29
C ASP A 150 15.02 2.02 -4.44
N ILE A 151 13.93 2.42 -5.08
CA ILE A 151 13.38 1.74 -6.26
C ILE A 151 12.85 2.76 -7.26
N ASN A 152 13.09 2.49 -8.54
CA ASN A 152 12.59 3.36 -9.60
C ASN A 152 11.11 3.11 -9.93
N SER A 153 10.53 3.96 -10.78
CA SER A 153 9.11 3.88 -11.17
C SER A 153 8.71 2.53 -11.76
N GLU A 154 9.55 1.89 -12.58
CA GLU A 154 9.27 0.57 -13.15
C GLU A 154 9.28 -0.53 -12.10
N GLN A 155 10.28 -0.52 -11.22
CA GLN A 155 10.36 -1.45 -10.10
C GLN A 155 9.18 -1.28 -9.15
N ARG A 156 8.79 -0.03 -8.84
CA ARG A 156 7.66 0.28 -7.97
C ARG A 156 6.34 -0.21 -8.56
N LYS A 157 6.13 0.00 -9.85
CA LYS A 157 4.96 -0.51 -10.57
C LYS A 157 4.88 -2.04 -10.53
N ALA A 158 5.99 -2.73 -10.79
CA ALA A 158 6.06 -4.19 -10.68
C ALA A 158 5.78 -4.67 -9.24
N LEU A 159 6.38 -4.00 -8.24
CA LEU A 159 6.16 -4.28 -6.82
C LEU A 159 4.69 -4.08 -6.42
N HIS A 160 4.04 -3.02 -6.92
CA HIS A 160 2.63 -2.77 -6.64
C HIS A 160 1.74 -3.89 -7.21
N VAL A 161 2.00 -4.33 -8.43
CA VAL A 161 1.28 -5.49 -9.02
C VAL A 161 1.49 -6.75 -8.16
N ALA A 162 2.71 -7.03 -7.72
CA ALA A 162 2.98 -8.15 -6.82
C ALA A 162 2.22 -8.01 -5.49
N ALA A 163 2.16 -6.80 -4.92
CA ALA A 163 1.40 -6.51 -3.70
C ALA A 163 -0.10 -6.75 -3.87
N VAL A 164 -0.68 -6.45 -5.01
CA VAL A 164 -2.10 -6.78 -5.31
C VAL A 164 -2.32 -8.29 -5.23
N PHE A 165 -1.42 -9.10 -5.78
CA PHE A 165 -1.51 -10.57 -5.69
C PHE A 165 -1.45 -11.07 -4.24
N VAL A 166 -0.49 -10.59 -3.44
CA VAL A 166 -0.27 -11.12 -2.08
C VAL A 166 -1.16 -10.50 -1.00
N ASN A 167 -1.90 -9.45 -1.32
CA ASN A 167 -2.76 -8.75 -0.37
C ASN A 167 -4.22 -8.67 -0.86
N ASN A 168 -4.51 -7.93 -1.93
CA ASN A 168 -5.89 -7.66 -2.35
C ASN A 168 -6.60 -8.93 -2.84
N PHE A 169 -5.94 -9.73 -3.69
CA PHE A 169 -6.52 -10.99 -4.16
C PHE A 169 -6.63 -12.03 -3.06
N VAL A 170 -5.67 -12.08 -2.14
CA VAL A 170 -5.76 -12.95 -0.97
C VAL A 170 -6.96 -12.57 -0.10
N ASN A 171 -7.22 -11.27 0.12
CA ASN A 171 -8.42 -10.83 0.84
C ASN A 171 -9.72 -11.24 0.13
N GLN A 172 -9.78 -11.18 -1.20
CA GLN A 172 -10.91 -11.67 -1.98
C GLN A 172 -11.10 -13.17 -1.82
N LEU A 173 -10.02 -13.95 -1.76
CA LEU A 173 -10.11 -15.40 -1.50
C LEU A 173 -10.63 -15.70 -0.09
N TYR A 174 -10.30 -14.86 0.92
CA TYR A 174 -10.91 -14.97 2.25
C TYR A 174 -12.40 -14.67 2.21
N GLN A 175 -12.84 -13.69 1.43
CA GLN A 175 -14.25 -13.38 1.24
C GLN A 175 -15.00 -14.57 0.63
N ILE A 176 -14.47 -15.18 -0.42
CA ILE A 176 -15.04 -16.39 -1.02
C ILE A 176 -15.14 -17.52 0.00
N GLY A 177 -14.09 -17.76 0.78
CA GLY A 177 -14.09 -18.75 1.85
C GLY A 177 -15.15 -18.46 2.92
N ASN A 178 -15.37 -17.20 3.27
CA ASN A 178 -16.43 -16.79 4.20
C ASN A 178 -17.82 -17.07 3.62
N GLU A 179 -18.07 -16.73 2.37
CA GLU A 179 -19.34 -16.96 1.66
C GLU A 179 -19.70 -18.45 1.61
N ILE A 180 -18.72 -19.31 1.29
CA ILE A 180 -18.90 -20.77 1.31
C ILE A 180 -19.23 -21.26 2.73
N CYS A 181 -18.56 -20.75 3.76
CA CYS A 181 -18.85 -21.09 5.14
C CYS A 181 -20.28 -20.68 5.53
N ASP A 182 -20.67 -19.44 5.23
CA ASP A 182 -22.00 -18.89 5.57
C ASP A 182 -23.12 -19.68 4.88
N ALA A 183 -22.94 -20.02 3.59
CA ALA A 183 -23.90 -20.81 2.82
C ALA A 183 -24.11 -22.24 3.40
N ASN A 184 -23.15 -22.74 4.18
CA ASN A 184 -23.20 -24.07 4.79
C ASN A 184 -23.32 -24.05 6.33
N ALA A 185 -23.67 -22.90 6.90
CA ALA A 185 -23.81 -22.70 8.36
C ALA A 185 -22.54 -23.08 9.15
N ILE A 186 -21.37 -22.84 8.60
CA ILE A 186 -20.05 -23.08 9.21
C ILE A 186 -19.47 -21.74 9.69
N PRO A 187 -19.06 -21.58 10.96
CA PRO A 187 -18.39 -20.37 11.41
C PRO A 187 -17.06 -20.15 10.71
N PHE A 188 -16.87 -19.03 9.99
CA PHE A 188 -15.61 -18.69 9.31
C PHE A 188 -14.39 -18.68 10.26
N ALA A 189 -14.62 -18.44 11.55
CA ALA A 189 -13.57 -18.46 12.57
C ALA A 189 -12.74 -19.75 12.59
N ILE A 190 -13.31 -20.89 12.15
CA ILE A 190 -12.63 -22.19 12.04
C ILE A 190 -11.43 -22.11 11.07
N LEU A 191 -11.51 -21.25 10.04
CA LEU A 191 -10.45 -21.09 9.03
C LEU A 191 -9.31 -20.15 9.47
N LYS A 192 -9.49 -19.33 10.51
CA LYS A 192 -8.47 -18.36 10.94
C LYS A 192 -7.10 -18.99 11.26
N PRO A 193 -7.00 -20.13 11.97
CA PRO A 193 -5.70 -20.77 12.21
C PRO A 193 -5.01 -21.20 10.92
N LEU A 194 -5.77 -21.70 9.91
CA LEU A 194 -5.22 -22.09 8.62
C LEU A 194 -4.71 -20.87 7.82
N ILE A 195 -5.42 -19.74 7.88
CA ILE A 195 -5.00 -18.47 7.27
C ILE A 195 -3.64 -18.02 7.86
N HIS A 196 -3.53 -18.03 9.20
CA HIS A 196 -2.27 -17.67 9.86
C HIS A 196 -1.14 -18.63 9.52
N GLU A 197 -1.40 -19.94 9.47
CA GLU A 197 -0.39 -20.94 9.11
C GLU A 197 0.12 -20.73 7.67
N THR A 198 -0.77 -20.42 6.73
CA THR A 198 -0.37 -20.15 5.33
C THR A 198 0.55 -18.93 5.23
N ALA A 199 0.26 -17.84 5.95
CA ALA A 199 1.09 -16.66 6.00
C ALA A 199 2.45 -16.92 6.71
N ASN A 200 2.44 -17.68 7.81
CA ASN A 200 3.64 -17.98 8.58
C ASN A 200 4.63 -18.86 7.81
N LYS A 201 4.13 -19.82 7.03
CA LYS A 201 5.00 -20.70 6.22
C LYS A 201 5.91 -19.96 5.25
N ILE A 202 5.43 -18.89 4.62
CA ILE A 202 6.26 -18.12 3.67
C ILE A 202 7.33 -17.26 4.35
N ALA A 203 7.31 -17.13 5.68
CA ALA A 203 8.40 -16.49 6.42
C ALA A 203 9.68 -17.35 6.43
N THR A 204 9.56 -18.68 6.28
CA THR A 204 10.67 -19.64 6.35
C THR A 204 10.85 -20.49 5.09
N LEU A 205 9.80 -20.62 4.29
CA LEU A 205 9.80 -21.39 3.05
C LEU A 205 9.53 -20.48 1.85
N SER A 206 10.08 -20.81 0.70
CA SER A 206 9.66 -20.16 -0.54
C SER A 206 8.19 -20.50 -0.83
N PRO A 207 7.41 -19.61 -1.49
CA PRO A 207 6.02 -19.89 -1.86
C PRO A 207 5.84 -21.20 -2.62
N LYS A 208 6.81 -21.55 -3.48
CA LYS A 208 6.84 -22.81 -4.21
C LYS A 208 6.98 -24.04 -3.30
N ALA A 209 7.84 -23.97 -2.29
CA ALA A 209 8.05 -25.05 -1.32
C ALA A 209 6.86 -25.18 -0.34
N ALA A 210 6.21 -24.07 0.00
CA ALA A 210 5.05 -24.03 0.88
C ALA A 210 3.75 -24.53 0.21
N GLN A 211 3.72 -24.64 -1.13
CA GLN A 211 2.51 -25.04 -1.87
C GLN A 211 2.10 -26.48 -1.56
N THR A 212 0.85 -26.66 -1.14
CA THR A 212 0.21 -27.96 -0.86
C THR A 212 -1.16 -28.04 -1.53
N GLY A 213 -1.93 -29.07 -1.28
CA GLY A 213 -3.32 -29.22 -1.71
C GLY A 213 -3.52 -30.15 -2.92
N PRO A 214 -4.79 -30.38 -3.33
CA PRO A 214 -5.13 -31.33 -4.38
C PRO A 214 -4.56 -30.96 -5.74
N ALA A 215 -4.54 -29.67 -6.11
CA ALA A 215 -3.93 -29.22 -7.37
C ALA A 215 -2.43 -29.56 -7.46
N LYS A 216 -1.66 -29.36 -6.35
CA LYS A 216 -0.23 -29.69 -6.31
C LYS A 216 0.04 -31.19 -6.47
N ARG A 217 -0.86 -32.03 -5.91
CA ARG A 217 -0.74 -33.50 -6.01
C ARG A 217 -1.39 -34.09 -7.25
N ASN A 218 -2.02 -33.27 -8.09
CA ASN A 218 -2.82 -33.69 -9.23
C ASN A 218 -3.93 -34.69 -8.86
N ASP A 219 -4.62 -34.41 -7.75
CA ASP A 219 -5.72 -35.22 -7.20
C ASP A 219 -7.03 -34.91 -7.96
N ILE A 220 -7.21 -35.60 -9.09
CA ILE A 220 -8.30 -35.36 -10.03
C ILE A 220 -9.66 -35.60 -9.36
N SER A 221 -9.79 -36.63 -8.51
CA SER A 221 -11.06 -36.99 -7.87
C SER A 221 -11.52 -35.88 -6.90
N THR A 222 -10.62 -35.36 -6.08
CA THR A 222 -10.91 -34.27 -5.15
C THR A 222 -11.23 -32.97 -5.92
N ILE A 223 -10.48 -32.66 -6.98
CA ILE A 223 -10.74 -31.47 -7.80
C ILE A 223 -12.14 -31.55 -8.44
N ALA A 224 -12.52 -32.69 -9.01
CA ALA A 224 -13.83 -32.88 -9.63
C ALA A 224 -14.97 -32.75 -8.59
N ALA A 225 -14.80 -33.29 -7.38
CA ALA A 225 -15.78 -33.14 -6.31
C ALA A 225 -15.95 -31.67 -5.88
N HIS A 226 -14.87 -30.90 -5.77
CA HIS A 226 -14.94 -29.47 -5.49
C HIS A 226 -15.65 -28.69 -6.61
N GLN A 227 -15.37 -29.00 -7.86
CA GLN A 227 -16.03 -28.36 -9.01
C GLN A 227 -17.54 -28.62 -9.03
N GLN A 228 -17.97 -29.83 -8.66
CA GLN A 228 -19.39 -30.16 -8.53
C GLN A 228 -20.07 -29.48 -7.35
N PHE A 229 -19.34 -29.23 -6.26
CA PHE A 229 -19.84 -28.57 -5.06
C PHE A 229 -20.06 -27.05 -5.29
N LEU A 230 -19.19 -26.39 -6.09
CA LEU A 230 -19.25 -24.97 -6.34
C LEU A 230 -20.37 -24.65 -7.34
N THR A 231 -21.45 -24.03 -6.84
CA THR A 231 -22.61 -23.65 -7.65
C THR A 231 -22.54 -22.20 -8.17
N ASP A 232 -21.74 -21.34 -7.55
CA ASP A 232 -21.49 -19.98 -8.01
C ASP A 232 -20.47 -19.99 -9.17
N GLU A 233 -20.86 -19.42 -10.31
CA GLU A 233 -20.04 -19.44 -11.54
C GLU A 233 -18.70 -18.70 -11.36
N ASN A 234 -18.69 -17.58 -10.62
CA ASN A 234 -17.48 -16.80 -10.41
C ASN A 234 -16.51 -17.55 -9.49
N GLN A 235 -17.01 -18.17 -8.40
CA GLN A 235 -16.19 -19.00 -7.50
C GLN A 235 -15.61 -20.21 -8.25
N ALA A 236 -16.39 -20.88 -9.09
CA ALA A 236 -15.96 -22.00 -9.90
C ALA A 236 -14.88 -21.58 -10.93
N ALA A 237 -15.05 -20.41 -11.57
CA ALA A 237 -14.06 -19.89 -12.52
C ALA A 237 -12.73 -19.57 -11.83
N ILE A 238 -12.74 -18.91 -10.66
CA ILE A 238 -11.54 -18.60 -9.87
C ILE A 238 -10.87 -19.92 -9.41
N TYR A 239 -11.64 -20.88 -8.91
CA TYR A 239 -11.13 -22.18 -8.48
C TYR A 239 -10.38 -22.89 -9.62
N ASN A 240 -10.99 -22.94 -10.82
CA ASN A 240 -10.40 -23.58 -12.01
C ASN A 240 -9.13 -22.89 -12.46
N LEU A 241 -9.13 -21.53 -12.51
CA LEU A 241 -7.97 -20.74 -12.91
C LEU A 241 -6.78 -20.96 -11.97
N LEU A 242 -7.01 -20.93 -10.67
CA LEU A 242 -5.97 -21.13 -9.66
C LEU A 242 -5.47 -22.59 -9.66
N THR A 243 -6.38 -23.57 -9.80
CA THR A 243 -6.00 -24.99 -9.93
C THR A 243 -5.08 -25.22 -11.11
N GLN A 244 -5.43 -24.70 -12.28
CA GLN A 244 -4.62 -24.78 -13.48
C GLN A 244 -3.26 -24.10 -13.29
N SER A 245 -3.24 -22.90 -12.72
CA SER A 245 -2.00 -22.16 -12.45
C SER A 245 -1.03 -22.94 -11.55
N ILE A 246 -1.56 -23.59 -10.49
CA ILE A 246 -0.75 -24.42 -9.58
C ILE A 246 -0.18 -25.65 -10.31
N GLN A 247 -0.99 -26.32 -11.12
CA GLN A 247 -0.57 -27.49 -11.91
C GLN A 247 0.51 -27.12 -12.94
N ASP A 248 0.36 -25.99 -13.64
CA ASP A 248 1.32 -25.54 -14.66
C ASP A 248 2.64 -25.10 -14.05
N ASN A 249 2.63 -24.49 -12.86
CA ASN A 249 3.86 -24.18 -12.12
C ASN A 249 4.60 -25.46 -11.67
N GLY A 250 3.87 -26.56 -11.46
CA GLY A 250 4.46 -27.88 -11.21
C GLY A 250 5.14 -28.52 -12.42
N LYS A 251 4.74 -28.13 -13.64
CA LYS A 251 5.31 -28.67 -14.91
C LYS A 251 6.51 -27.88 -15.44
N LYS A 252 6.74 -26.66 -14.96
CA LYS A 252 7.88 -25.80 -15.36
C LYS A 252 9.18 -26.17 -14.63
N LEU A 253 9.32 -27.41 -14.27
CA LEU A 253 10.51 -28.09 -13.76
C LEU A 253 11.00 -29.09 -14.82
#